data_797777b22c61e330cedcaf3830efd53f
#
_entry.id   797777b22c61e330cedcaf3830efd53f
#
_cell.length_a   1.000
_cell.length_b   1.000
_cell.length_c   1.000
_cell.angle_alpha   90.00
_cell.angle_beta   90.00
_cell.angle_gamma   90.00
#
_symmetry.space_group_name_H-M   'P 1'
#
loop_
_entity.id
_entity.type
_entity.pdbx_description
1 polymer ?
#
loop_
_entity_poly.entity_id
_entity_poly.type
_entity_poly.pdbx_seq_one_letter_code
_entity_poly.pdbx_strand_id
1 'polypeptide(L)'
;MRNYQIMRYLLIVCWIIGNMPSGWAAEGGSTYTQRPDDPEAFYFTPENYGFKADGKSDVTDALQEAINQVKREKNFGILFLPEGNYRISKTIQIPSSIRLIGYGKKRPVIYLGADTPGFQTTQNYMIWFTGGLAQEGRKPSDAGAGTFYSAVSNVDFRIDKGNPQAVAIRAHFAQHGFINHCDIRIGSGKAGMYDVGNELEDVRFYGGEYGIISSRTSPGWPMMMVDTYFEGQRKAAVYSKEVGFAIVNMHVKNTPVAFEMAENLADRLHVENSLWENVSEAGVRVSVEGNTFSQLNLVNVDCRNVPVLVDYAQSGKKVVGKAKMYRVKEFTYGLVYQDLNDASSFREICEIEPVAKLPVTLGKDLPVLPAVETWVNIRDLGAKGDGETEDAEAVGTAVSWPKYSSVPQGG
;
A
#
# COMPACT_ATOMS: atom_id res chain seq x y z
N MET A 1 2.02 56.83 -9.84
CA MET A 1 2.18 55.98 -8.62
C MET A 1 1.12 54.88 -8.50
N ARG A 2 -0.03 54.92 -9.15
CA ARG A 2 -1.09 53.90 -9.06
C ARG A 2 -0.81 52.60 -9.87
N ASN A 3 -0.02 52.70 -10.95
CA ASN A 3 0.28 51.53 -11.80
C ASN A 3 1.38 50.62 -11.27
N TYR A 4 2.24 51.08 -10.35
CA TYR A 4 3.30 50.28 -9.76
C TYR A 4 2.78 49.32 -8.64
N GLN A 5 1.68 49.66 -7.98
CA GLN A 5 1.10 48.77 -6.98
C GLN A 5 0.35 47.59 -7.60
N ILE A 6 -0.33 47.81 -8.72
CA ILE A 6 -1.06 46.74 -9.44
C ILE A 6 -0.08 45.70 -9.99
N MET A 7 1.08 46.14 -10.49
CA MET A 7 2.09 45.26 -11.03
C MET A 7 2.78 44.41 -9.93
N ARG A 8 2.92 44.93 -8.69
CA ARG A 8 3.43 44.15 -7.54
C ARG A 8 2.43 43.10 -7.08
N TYR A 9 1.13 43.39 -7.08
CA TYR A 9 0.12 42.39 -6.74
C TYR A 9 -0.01 41.30 -7.80
N LEU A 10 0.11 41.64 -9.08
CA LEU A 10 0.13 40.66 -10.17
C LEU A 10 1.37 39.76 -10.11
N LEU A 11 2.55 40.30 -9.79
CA LEU A 11 3.78 39.48 -9.61
C LEU A 11 3.73 38.58 -8.37
N ILE A 12 3.12 39.02 -7.26
CA ILE A 12 2.94 38.20 -6.06
C ILE A 12 1.91 37.11 -6.32
N VAL A 13 0.82 37.37 -7.03
CA VAL A 13 -0.18 36.35 -7.38
C VAL A 13 0.39 35.35 -8.39
N CYS A 14 1.17 35.81 -9.40
CA CYS A 14 1.89 34.89 -10.28
C CYS A 14 2.97 34.04 -9.55
N TRP A 15 3.62 34.62 -8.53
CA TRP A 15 4.63 33.88 -7.74
C TRP A 15 3.99 32.83 -6.81
N ILE A 16 2.80 33.11 -6.27
CA ILE A 16 2.02 32.17 -5.46
C ILE A 16 1.43 31.06 -6.35
N ILE A 17 0.98 31.37 -7.56
CA ILE A 17 0.45 30.36 -8.50
C ILE A 17 1.58 29.53 -9.13
N GLY A 18 2.78 30.12 -9.33
CA GLY A 18 3.95 29.42 -9.88
C GLY A 18 4.69 28.50 -8.90
N ASN A 19 4.44 28.61 -7.59
CA ASN A 19 5.03 27.79 -6.54
C ASN A 19 4.01 26.92 -5.78
N MET A 20 2.80 26.75 -6.31
CA MET A 20 1.99 25.63 -5.85
C MET A 20 2.69 24.34 -6.30
N PRO A 21 3.06 23.43 -5.40
CA PRO A 21 3.61 22.16 -5.81
C PRO A 21 2.60 21.49 -6.74
N SER A 22 3.02 21.28 -7.98
CA SER A 22 2.21 20.67 -9.02
C SER A 22 1.69 19.32 -8.53
N GLY A 23 0.38 19.24 -8.33
CA GLY A 23 -0.34 17.98 -8.35
C GLY A 23 0.06 16.97 -7.27
N TRP A 24 -0.23 17.28 -6.00
CA TRP A 24 -0.41 16.22 -5.01
C TRP A 24 -1.63 15.41 -5.47
N ALA A 25 -1.45 14.12 -5.70
CA ALA A 25 -2.60 13.24 -5.82
C ALA A 25 -3.50 13.50 -4.60
N ALA A 26 -4.79 13.67 -4.81
CA ALA A 26 -5.71 13.96 -3.72
C ALA A 26 -5.50 12.92 -2.61
N GLU A 27 -5.36 13.39 -1.36
CA GLU A 27 -5.24 12.50 -0.20
C GLU A 27 -6.37 11.48 -0.23
N GLY A 28 -6.08 10.23 0.14
CA GLY A 28 -7.10 9.20 0.22
C GLY A 28 -8.18 9.60 1.23
N GLY A 29 -9.43 9.54 0.82
CA GLY A 29 -10.55 9.76 1.72
C GLY A 29 -10.68 8.65 2.76
N SER A 30 -11.31 8.94 3.91
CA SER A 30 -11.67 7.89 4.86
C SER A 30 -12.76 6.99 4.27
N THR A 31 -12.54 5.68 4.34
CA THR A 31 -13.51 4.66 3.90
C THR A 31 -14.59 4.44 4.98
N TYR A 32 -14.21 4.50 6.24
CA TYR A 32 -15.12 4.29 7.37
C TYR A 32 -15.41 5.63 8.06
N THR A 33 -16.33 6.41 7.49
CA THR A 33 -16.62 7.79 7.95
C THR A 33 -17.40 7.85 9.26
N GLN A 34 -18.04 6.76 9.68
CA GLN A 34 -18.80 6.64 10.92
C GLN A 34 -18.12 5.68 11.89
N ARG A 35 -18.39 5.85 13.18
CA ARG A 35 -17.94 4.89 14.18
C ARG A 35 -18.63 3.54 13.92
N PRO A 36 -17.87 2.46 13.73
CA PRO A 36 -18.45 1.13 13.64
C PRO A 36 -19.17 0.77 14.96
N ASP A 37 -20.24 0.01 14.87
CA ASP A 37 -20.95 -0.53 16.02
C ASP A 37 -20.69 -2.04 16.10
N ASP A 38 -19.59 -2.39 16.80
CA ASP A 38 -19.16 -3.76 17.01
C ASP A 38 -18.94 -3.99 18.51
N PRO A 39 -19.84 -4.74 19.18
CA PRO A 39 -19.73 -4.98 20.62
C PRO A 39 -18.53 -5.86 21.01
N GLU A 40 -17.95 -6.60 20.06
CA GLU A 40 -16.78 -7.45 20.29
C GLU A 40 -15.45 -6.72 20.03
N ALA A 41 -15.48 -5.54 19.42
CA ALA A 41 -14.30 -4.75 19.12
C ALA A 41 -13.89 -3.83 20.27
N PHE A 42 -12.63 -3.43 20.24
CA PHE A 42 -12.07 -2.43 21.16
C PHE A 42 -11.94 -1.09 20.46
N TYR A 43 -12.04 0.00 21.23
CA TYR A 43 -11.96 1.37 20.72
C TYR A 43 -10.87 2.13 21.45
N PHE A 44 -9.85 2.58 20.73
CA PHE A 44 -8.73 3.32 21.29
C PHE A 44 -9.13 4.78 21.58
N THR A 45 -9.70 5.00 22.74
CA THR A 45 -10.14 6.33 23.20
C THR A 45 -9.45 6.75 24.49
N PRO A 46 -9.37 8.07 24.80
CA PRO A 46 -8.80 8.56 26.06
C PRO A 46 -9.48 7.98 27.31
N GLU A 47 -10.77 7.75 27.23
CA GLU A 47 -11.57 7.20 28.35
C GLU A 47 -11.16 5.76 28.64
N ASN A 48 -10.86 4.97 27.61
CA ASN A 48 -10.53 3.56 27.76
C ASN A 48 -9.07 3.32 28.14
N TYR A 49 -8.14 4.20 27.66
CA TYR A 49 -6.70 3.96 27.78
C TYR A 49 -5.91 5.11 28.40
N GLY A 50 -6.56 6.17 28.91
CA GLY A 50 -5.95 7.19 29.75
C GLY A 50 -4.90 8.07 29.07
N PHE A 51 -4.88 8.19 27.75
CA PHE A 51 -3.96 9.05 27.01
C PHE A 51 -4.53 10.44 26.73
N LYS A 52 -3.69 11.40 26.33
CA LYS A 52 -4.12 12.72 25.90
C LYS A 52 -4.34 12.73 24.38
N ALA A 53 -5.57 13.05 23.95
CA ALA A 53 -5.92 13.19 22.54
C ALA A 53 -5.54 14.56 21.94
N ASP A 54 -4.38 15.11 22.30
CA ASP A 54 -3.91 16.43 21.87
C ASP A 54 -3.12 16.39 20.56
N GLY A 55 -2.92 15.20 19.99
CA GLY A 55 -2.14 14.97 18.78
C GLY A 55 -0.63 15.25 18.96
N LYS A 56 -0.11 15.41 20.17
CA LYS A 56 1.28 15.75 20.48
C LYS A 56 1.89 14.85 21.55
N SER A 57 1.11 14.48 22.56
CA SER A 57 1.54 13.56 23.60
C SER A 57 1.86 12.19 23.02
N ASP A 58 2.87 11.54 23.60
CA ASP A 58 3.25 10.18 23.22
C ASP A 58 2.19 9.19 23.70
N VAL A 59 1.65 8.43 22.78
CA VAL A 59 0.62 7.43 23.06
C VAL A 59 1.14 5.99 22.90
N THR A 60 2.46 5.82 22.73
CA THR A 60 3.09 4.53 22.44
C THR A 60 2.64 3.43 23.39
N ASP A 61 2.81 3.66 24.69
CA ASP A 61 2.54 2.63 25.70
C ASP A 61 1.03 2.35 25.82
N ALA A 62 0.17 3.36 25.69
CA ALA A 62 -1.29 3.19 25.69
C ALA A 62 -1.77 2.41 24.46
N LEU A 63 -1.25 2.72 23.25
CA LEU A 63 -1.61 2.01 22.03
C LEU A 63 -1.12 0.56 22.05
N GLN A 64 0.10 0.33 22.56
CA GLN A 64 0.62 -1.03 22.71
C GLN A 64 -0.22 -1.85 23.69
N GLU A 65 -0.63 -1.26 24.82
CA GLU A 65 -1.49 -1.94 25.79
C GLU A 65 -2.87 -2.25 25.21
N ALA A 66 -3.47 -1.33 24.47
CA ALA A 66 -4.74 -1.58 23.79
C ALA A 66 -4.66 -2.80 22.85
N ILE A 67 -3.62 -2.86 22.01
CA ILE A 67 -3.37 -4.00 21.11
C ILE A 67 -3.16 -5.30 21.90
N ASN A 68 -2.38 -5.24 22.96
CA ASN A 68 -2.12 -6.41 23.81
C ASN A 68 -3.38 -6.91 24.50
N GLN A 69 -4.25 -5.99 24.95
CA GLN A 69 -5.54 -6.33 25.57
C GLN A 69 -6.45 -7.07 24.57
N VAL A 70 -6.61 -6.56 23.34
CA VAL A 70 -7.38 -7.25 22.29
C VAL A 70 -6.87 -8.69 22.12
N LYS A 71 -5.53 -8.86 22.05
CA LYS A 71 -4.94 -10.20 21.88
C LYS A 71 -5.19 -11.11 23.06
N ARG A 72 -5.08 -10.62 24.29
CA ARG A 72 -5.31 -11.43 25.50
C ARG A 72 -6.78 -11.84 25.69
N GLU A 73 -7.71 -10.91 25.41
CA GLU A 73 -9.11 -11.15 25.69
C GLU A 73 -9.86 -11.86 24.57
N LYS A 74 -9.49 -11.56 23.30
CA LYS A 74 -10.20 -12.09 22.12
C LYS A 74 -9.37 -13.07 21.29
N ASN A 75 -8.05 -13.06 21.40
CA ASN A 75 -7.10 -13.77 20.53
C ASN A 75 -7.18 -13.36 19.04
N PHE A 76 -8.39 -13.25 18.48
CA PHE A 76 -8.74 -12.62 17.22
C PHE A 76 -9.54 -11.36 17.52
N GLY A 77 -9.15 -10.22 16.97
CA GLY A 77 -9.93 -9.03 17.30
C GLY A 77 -9.55 -7.78 16.52
N ILE A 78 -10.38 -6.76 16.75
CA ILE A 78 -10.26 -5.46 16.11
C ILE A 78 -10.02 -4.40 17.17
N LEU A 79 -9.02 -3.55 16.90
CA LEU A 79 -8.85 -2.27 17.59
C LEU A 79 -9.23 -1.15 16.64
N PHE A 80 -10.30 -0.43 16.93
CA PHE A 80 -10.71 0.74 16.19
C PHE A 80 -9.98 2.00 16.67
N LEU A 81 -9.38 2.74 15.72
CA LEU A 81 -8.75 4.04 15.95
C LEU A 81 -9.69 5.16 15.47
N PRO A 82 -10.16 6.06 16.34
CA PRO A 82 -10.86 7.27 15.93
C PRO A 82 -9.99 8.22 15.12
N GLU A 83 -10.60 9.08 14.31
CA GLU A 83 -9.92 10.22 13.70
C GLU A 83 -9.07 10.98 14.72
N GLY A 84 -7.81 11.24 14.41
CA GLY A 84 -6.86 11.93 15.29
C GLY A 84 -5.41 11.77 14.85
N ASN A 85 -4.50 12.44 15.55
CA ASN A 85 -3.06 12.26 15.39
C ASN A 85 -2.49 11.54 16.60
N TYR A 86 -1.78 10.46 16.38
CA TYR A 86 -1.24 9.56 17.41
C TYR A 86 0.28 9.52 17.31
N ARG A 87 0.96 10.29 18.18
CA ARG A 87 2.42 10.31 18.23
C ARG A 87 2.93 9.05 18.91
N ILE A 88 3.89 8.39 18.28
CA ILE A 88 4.63 7.27 18.86
C ILE A 88 6.13 7.59 18.93
N SER A 89 6.84 6.97 19.86
CA SER A 89 8.29 7.10 20.05
C SER A 89 9.04 5.76 20.06
N LYS A 90 8.32 4.64 19.99
CA LYS A 90 8.87 3.29 19.93
C LYS A 90 8.08 2.47 18.93
N THR A 91 8.63 1.33 18.54
CA THR A 91 7.93 0.34 17.70
C THR A 91 6.67 -0.18 18.41
N ILE A 92 5.56 -0.13 17.72
CA ILE A 92 4.30 -0.79 18.11
C ILE A 92 4.31 -2.20 17.51
N GLN A 93 4.13 -3.21 18.34
CA GLN A 93 4.05 -4.60 17.93
C GLN A 93 2.60 -5.03 17.81
N ILE A 94 2.23 -5.57 16.64
CA ILE A 94 0.88 -6.10 16.42
C ILE A 94 1.00 -7.63 16.31
N PRO A 95 0.53 -8.38 17.33
CA PRO A 95 0.56 -9.84 17.30
C PRO A 95 -0.42 -10.40 16.28
N SER A 96 -0.25 -11.69 15.93
CA SER A 96 -1.09 -12.37 14.95
C SER A 96 -2.59 -12.19 15.21
N SER A 97 -3.38 -12.09 14.15
CA SER A 97 -4.84 -12.04 14.16
C SER A 97 -5.44 -10.77 14.78
N ILE A 98 -4.68 -9.69 14.84
CA ILE A 98 -5.17 -8.39 15.27
C ILE A 98 -5.26 -7.45 14.06
N ARG A 99 -6.40 -6.77 13.96
CA ARG A 99 -6.70 -5.78 12.94
C ARG A 99 -6.78 -4.40 13.56
N LEU A 100 -6.00 -3.46 13.02
CA LEU A 100 -6.06 -2.04 13.37
C LEU A 100 -6.84 -1.30 12.30
N ILE A 101 -7.99 -0.76 12.65
CA ILE A 101 -8.91 -0.13 11.68
C ILE A 101 -9.22 1.30 12.11
N GLY A 102 -8.93 2.25 11.24
CA GLY A 102 -9.26 3.65 11.45
C GLY A 102 -10.69 4.00 11.08
N TYR A 103 -11.30 4.97 11.78
CA TYR A 103 -12.60 5.53 11.41
C TYR A 103 -12.69 7.02 11.71
N GLY A 104 -13.61 7.70 11.03
CA GLY A 104 -13.85 9.13 11.16
C GLY A 104 -13.95 9.82 9.80
N LYS A 105 -14.26 11.09 9.77
CA LYS A 105 -14.33 11.87 8.53
C LYS A 105 -12.98 11.94 7.81
N LYS A 106 -11.89 11.90 8.59
CA LYS A 106 -10.52 11.75 8.10
C LYS A 106 -9.93 10.48 8.69
N ARG A 107 -8.94 9.91 8.01
CA ARG A 107 -8.17 8.80 8.55
C ARG A 107 -7.38 9.23 9.77
N PRO A 108 -7.30 8.40 10.83
CA PRO A 108 -6.34 8.62 11.91
C PRO A 108 -4.91 8.53 11.37
N VAL A 109 -4.01 9.33 11.94
CA VAL A 109 -2.60 9.37 11.55
C VAL A 109 -1.74 8.89 12.71
N ILE A 110 -1.04 7.77 12.56
CA ILE A 110 0.03 7.36 13.47
C ILE A 110 1.34 7.98 12.97
N TYR A 111 2.04 8.72 13.82
CA TYR A 111 3.24 9.38 13.38
C TYR A 111 4.43 9.26 14.33
N LEU A 112 5.62 9.16 13.72
CA LEU A 112 6.90 9.20 14.39
C LEU A 112 7.37 10.66 14.44
N GLY A 113 7.52 11.21 15.64
CA GLY A 113 7.98 12.59 15.82
C GLY A 113 9.40 12.81 15.27
N ALA A 114 9.78 14.08 15.10
CA ALA A 114 11.12 14.41 14.62
C ALA A 114 12.19 13.90 15.59
N ASP A 115 13.33 13.45 15.03
CA ASP A 115 14.52 13.02 15.76
C ASP A 115 14.22 11.98 16.87
N THR A 116 13.26 11.07 16.63
CA THR A 116 12.87 10.06 17.62
C THR A 116 14.02 9.07 17.85
N PRO A 117 14.51 8.88 19.09
CA PRO A 117 15.61 7.97 19.40
C PRO A 117 15.38 6.53 18.88
N GLY A 118 16.43 5.91 18.33
CA GLY A 118 16.37 4.53 17.81
C GLY A 118 16.01 4.42 16.32
N PHE A 119 15.81 5.55 15.62
CA PHE A 119 15.48 5.57 14.19
C PHE A 119 16.54 6.29 13.33
N GLN A 120 17.72 6.59 13.88
CA GLN A 120 18.77 7.35 13.21
C GLN A 120 19.82 6.47 12.50
N THR A 121 20.29 5.44 13.18
CA THR A 121 21.48 4.65 12.73
C THR A 121 21.13 3.23 12.33
N THR A 122 20.14 2.63 12.94
CA THR A 122 19.72 1.25 12.69
C THR A 122 18.29 1.24 12.19
N GLN A 123 18.02 0.42 11.16
CA GLN A 123 16.67 0.24 10.64
C GLN A 123 15.72 -0.20 11.74
N ASN A 124 14.61 0.54 11.90
CA ASN A 124 13.59 0.27 12.89
C ASN A 124 12.20 0.58 12.33
N TYR A 125 11.18 0.02 12.93
CA TYR A 125 9.80 0.04 12.41
C TYR A 125 8.89 0.83 13.34
N MET A 126 7.96 1.62 12.76
CA MET A 126 6.88 2.22 13.55
C MET A 126 5.89 1.14 13.97
N ILE A 127 5.45 0.33 13.02
CA ILE A 127 4.57 -0.83 13.22
C ILE A 127 5.33 -2.09 12.83
N TRP A 128 5.28 -3.10 13.68
CA TRP A 128 5.87 -4.41 13.41
C TRP A 128 4.86 -5.52 13.72
N PHE A 129 4.43 -6.23 12.70
CA PHE A 129 3.62 -7.43 12.88
C PHE A 129 4.48 -8.58 13.38
N THR A 130 4.05 -9.20 14.48
CA THR A 130 4.79 -10.25 15.18
C THR A 130 3.99 -11.55 15.21
N GLY A 131 4.68 -12.69 15.40
CA GLY A 131 4.05 -14.00 15.48
C GLY A 131 3.18 -14.19 16.74
N GLY A 132 3.34 -13.34 17.75
CA GLY A 132 2.58 -13.39 19.00
C GLY A 132 2.91 -12.22 19.93
N LEU A 133 2.32 -12.23 21.12
CA LEU A 133 2.61 -11.23 22.15
C LEU A 133 4.09 -11.21 22.52
N ALA A 134 4.61 -10.01 22.77
CA ALA A 134 5.92 -9.85 23.37
C ALA A 134 5.99 -10.58 24.73
N GLN A 135 7.08 -11.29 24.96
CA GLN A 135 7.38 -11.93 26.24
C GLN A 135 8.52 -11.17 26.93
N GLU A 136 8.39 -10.98 28.22
CA GLU A 136 9.41 -10.28 28.99
C GLU A 136 10.78 -10.96 28.81
N GLY A 137 11.82 -10.17 28.57
CA GLY A 137 13.19 -10.66 28.36
C GLY A 137 13.43 -11.41 27.06
N ARG A 138 12.44 -11.52 26.16
CA ARG A 138 12.60 -12.16 24.84
C ARG A 138 12.42 -11.19 23.69
N LYS A 139 13.26 -11.32 22.67
CA LYS A 139 13.06 -10.60 21.41
C LYS A 139 11.77 -11.10 20.75
N PRO A 140 10.89 -10.19 20.27
CA PRO A 140 9.69 -10.60 19.54
C PRO A 140 10.04 -11.46 18.31
N SER A 141 9.23 -12.48 18.05
CA SER A 141 9.31 -13.23 16.81
C SER A 141 8.67 -12.41 15.67
N ASP A 142 9.27 -12.45 14.50
CA ASP A 142 8.64 -11.86 13.32
C ASP A 142 7.35 -12.60 12.96
N ALA A 143 6.44 -11.91 12.28
CA ALA A 143 5.34 -12.53 11.59
C ALA A 143 5.87 -13.50 10.52
N GLY A 144 5.06 -14.46 10.11
CA GLY A 144 5.44 -15.47 9.12
C GLY A 144 4.26 -16.31 8.66
N ALA A 145 4.53 -17.50 8.14
CA ALA A 145 3.53 -18.40 7.55
C ALA A 145 2.34 -18.77 8.48
N GLY A 146 2.50 -18.64 9.80
CA GLY A 146 1.43 -18.86 10.77
C GLY A 146 0.71 -17.60 11.25
N THR A 147 1.01 -16.44 10.67
CA THR A 147 0.42 -15.16 11.07
C THR A 147 -0.72 -14.79 10.15
N PHE A 148 -1.93 -15.21 10.50
CA PHE A 148 -3.15 -15.00 9.73
C PHE A 148 -3.99 -13.84 10.26
N TYR A 149 -4.91 -13.32 9.44
CA TYR A 149 -5.96 -12.35 9.80
C TYR A 149 -5.44 -11.05 10.41
N SER A 150 -4.19 -10.68 10.11
CA SER A 150 -3.59 -9.45 10.58
C SER A 150 -3.79 -8.33 9.55
N ALA A 151 -4.17 -7.13 9.99
CA ALA A 151 -4.42 -6.05 9.05
C ALA A 151 -4.19 -4.65 9.63
N VAL A 152 -3.93 -3.72 8.72
CA VAL A 152 -4.13 -2.28 8.92
C VAL A 152 -5.06 -1.78 7.83
N SER A 153 -6.09 -1.05 8.22
CA SER A 153 -7.06 -0.47 7.28
C SER A 153 -7.43 0.96 7.67
N ASN A 154 -7.48 1.85 6.68
CA ASN A 154 -7.94 3.22 6.86
C ASN A 154 -7.16 4.00 7.94
N VAL A 155 -5.84 3.81 8.01
CA VAL A 155 -4.91 4.48 8.93
C VAL A 155 -3.74 5.03 8.13
N ASP A 156 -3.45 6.32 8.29
CA ASP A 156 -2.30 6.96 7.65
C ASP A 156 -1.07 6.92 8.55
N PHE A 157 0.12 6.96 7.92
CA PHE A 157 1.39 6.95 8.61
C PHE A 157 2.26 8.13 8.19
N ARG A 158 2.99 8.70 9.16
CA ARG A 158 3.93 9.80 8.88
C ARG A 158 5.22 9.63 9.66
N ILE A 159 6.34 9.79 8.95
CA ILE A 159 7.68 9.84 9.53
C ILE A 159 8.16 11.29 9.43
N ASP A 160 8.31 11.97 10.56
CA ASP A 160 8.85 13.31 10.61
C ASP A 160 10.39 13.30 10.45
N LYS A 161 10.98 14.48 10.19
CA LYS A 161 12.43 14.64 9.91
C LYS A 161 13.32 14.04 11.00
N GLY A 162 14.58 13.72 10.63
CA GLY A 162 15.58 13.21 11.57
C GLY A 162 15.48 11.71 11.89
N ASN A 163 14.69 10.96 11.12
CA ASN A 163 14.52 9.51 11.28
C ASN A 163 14.91 8.73 9.99
N PRO A 164 16.15 8.85 9.52
CA PRO A 164 16.55 8.31 8.21
C PRO A 164 16.49 6.78 8.10
N GLN A 165 16.48 6.05 9.21
CA GLN A 165 16.38 4.59 9.23
C GLN A 165 14.97 4.08 9.59
N ALA A 166 14.00 4.99 9.71
CA ALA A 166 12.63 4.62 10.00
C ALA A 166 11.94 3.97 8.80
N VAL A 167 11.21 2.91 9.07
CA VAL A 167 10.26 2.26 8.17
C VAL A 167 8.88 2.33 8.83
N ALA A 168 7.83 2.66 8.06
CA ALA A 168 6.52 2.77 8.66
C ALA A 168 5.97 1.42 9.11
N ILE A 169 5.96 0.40 8.24
CA ILE A 169 5.34 -0.89 8.56
C ILE A 169 6.27 -2.05 8.17
N ARG A 170 6.45 -3.01 9.08
CA ARG A 170 6.95 -4.36 8.78
C ARG A 170 5.80 -5.36 8.90
N ALA A 171 5.45 -6.03 7.79
CA ALA A 171 4.23 -6.83 7.69
C ALA A 171 4.45 -8.17 6.98
N HIS A 172 5.32 -9.01 7.53
CA HIS A 172 5.63 -10.34 6.98
C HIS A 172 4.57 -11.39 7.40
N PHE A 173 3.29 -11.03 7.29
CA PHE A 173 2.17 -11.92 7.62
C PHE A 173 1.72 -12.77 6.42
N ALA A 174 0.91 -13.79 6.68
CA ALA A 174 0.39 -14.75 5.70
C ALA A 174 -1.07 -14.46 5.31
N GLN A 175 -1.85 -15.51 5.06
CA GLN A 175 -3.20 -15.44 4.49
C GLN A 175 -4.17 -14.58 5.30
N HIS A 176 -5.13 -13.99 4.60
CA HIS A 176 -6.18 -13.14 5.17
C HIS A 176 -5.60 -11.90 5.89
N GLY A 177 -4.34 -11.58 5.61
CA GLY A 177 -3.70 -10.36 6.05
C GLY A 177 -3.67 -9.34 4.92
N PHE A 178 -3.91 -8.08 5.23
CA PHE A 178 -3.92 -7.01 4.23
C PHE A 178 -3.57 -5.65 4.84
N ILE A 179 -3.14 -4.74 3.97
CA ILE A 179 -3.01 -3.32 4.29
C ILE A 179 -3.74 -2.56 3.20
N ASN A 180 -4.74 -1.76 3.58
CA ASN A 180 -5.51 -1.01 2.61
C ASN A 180 -5.94 0.38 3.10
N HIS A 181 -6.27 1.24 2.14
CA HIS A 181 -6.72 2.60 2.38
C HIS A 181 -5.78 3.41 3.27
N CYS A 182 -4.47 3.41 2.95
CA CYS A 182 -3.44 4.06 3.75
C CYS A 182 -2.60 5.04 2.91
N ASP A 183 -2.34 6.24 3.45
CA ASP A 183 -1.31 7.13 2.95
C ASP A 183 -0.06 7.04 3.86
N ILE A 184 1.10 6.75 3.28
CA ILE A 184 2.36 6.59 4.01
C ILE A 184 3.33 7.70 3.60
N ARG A 185 3.46 8.71 4.46
CA ARG A 185 4.37 9.85 4.27
C ARG A 185 5.72 9.53 4.90
N ILE A 186 6.63 8.99 4.09
CA ILE A 186 7.93 8.51 4.53
C ILE A 186 8.92 9.65 4.73
N GLY A 187 8.78 10.73 3.96
CA GLY A 187 9.66 11.90 4.02
C GLY A 187 11.13 11.54 3.82
N SER A 188 11.98 11.83 4.83
CA SER A 188 13.40 11.48 4.83
C SER A 188 13.70 10.05 5.30
N GLY A 189 12.70 9.29 5.70
CA GLY A 189 12.84 7.92 6.18
C GLY A 189 13.35 6.94 5.12
N LYS A 190 13.53 5.70 5.55
CA LYS A 190 14.10 4.63 4.70
C LYS A 190 13.06 4.06 3.75
N ALA A 191 11.94 3.55 4.27
CA ALA A 191 10.90 2.94 3.47
C ALA A 191 9.51 3.09 4.08
N GLY A 192 8.48 2.98 3.24
CA GLY A 192 7.10 2.86 3.70
C GLY A 192 6.83 1.49 4.31
N MET A 193 7.22 0.44 3.59
CA MET A 193 7.03 -0.93 4.07
C MET A 193 8.29 -1.77 3.92
N TYR A 194 8.41 -2.75 4.81
CA TYR A 194 9.48 -3.72 4.80
C TYR A 194 8.92 -5.13 5.04
N ASP A 195 9.35 -6.11 4.21
CA ASP A 195 8.89 -7.50 4.26
C ASP A 195 7.36 -7.58 4.30
N VAL A 196 6.74 -7.09 3.25
CA VAL A 196 5.28 -7.12 3.09
C VAL A 196 4.87 -8.51 2.63
N GLY A 197 3.81 -9.05 3.23
CA GLY A 197 3.17 -10.28 2.80
C GLY A 197 1.75 -10.04 2.31
N ASN A 198 1.30 -10.89 1.40
CA ASN A 198 -0.06 -11.06 0.93
C ASN A 198 -0.59 -9.93 0.05
N GLU A 199 -1.15 -8.84 0.59
CA GLU A 199 -2.00 -7.95 -0.21
C GLU A 199 -1.91 -6.48 0.21
N LEU A 200 -1.82 -5.57 -0.78
CA LEU A 200 -1.98 -4.13 -0.63
C LEU A 200 -3.07 -3.60 -1.58
N GLU A 201 -3.97 -2.78 -1.06
CA GLU A 201 -5.04 -2.15 -1.84
C GLU A 201 -5.19 -0.67 -1.47
N ASP A 202 -5.24 0.22 -2.46
CA ASP A 202 -5.38 1.67 -2.25
C ASP A 202 -4.38 2.23 -1.22
N VAL A 203 -3.08 1.95 -1.44
CA VAL A 203 -1.99 2.43 -0.59
C VAL A 203 -1.11 3.40 -1.35
N ARG A 204 -0.78 4.54 -0.73
CA ARG A 204 0.03 5.59 -1.33
C ARG A 204 1.29 5.84 -0.53
N PHE A 205 2.42 5.97 -1.23
CA PHE A 205 3.75 6.13 -0.67
C PHE A 205 4.36 7.46 -1.12
N TYR A 206 4.76 8.31 -0.18
CA TYR A 206 5.33 9.62 -0.47
C TYR A 206 6.73 9.78 0.13
N GLY A 207 7.73 10.03 -0.71
CA GLY A 207 9.13 10.18 -0.29
C GLY A 207 9.80 8.86 0.11
N GLY A 208 10.79 8.95 1.01
CA GLY A 208 11.60 7.81 1.41
C GLY A 208 12.78 7.51 0.48
N GLU A 209 13.64 6.55 0.84
CA GLU A 209 14.54 5.96 -0.13
C GLU A 209 13.77 5.00 -1.04
N TYR A 210 12.87 4.22 -0.45
CA TYR A 210 12.00 3.25 -1.11
C TYR A 210 10.56 3.42 -0.66
N GLY A 211 9.61 3.08 -1.52
CA GLY A 211 8.23 2.84 -1.10
C GLY A 211 8.13 1.51 -0.35
N ILE A 212 8.56 0.43 -1.00
CA ILE A 212 8.57 -0.93 -0.45
C ILE A 212 9.97 -1.53 -0.61
N ILE A 213 10.46 -2.18 0.45
CA ILE A 213 11.56 -3.14 0.43
C ILE A 213 10.99 -4.46 0.89
N SER A 214 11.03 -5.51 0.08
CA SER A 214 10.50 -6.80 0.51
C SER A 214 11.41 -7.94 0.14
N SER A 215 11.51 -8.91 1.05
CA SER A 215 12.13 -10.21 0.83
C SER A 215 11.04 -11.22 0.45
N ARG A 216 11.45 -12.43 0.07
CA ARG A 216 10.54 -13.52 -0.28
C ARG A 216 9.41 -13.65 0.75
N THR A 217 8.18 -13.66 0.26
CA THR A 217 6.97 -13.78 1.09
C THR A 217 6.91 -15.14 1.81
N SER A 218 6.16 -15.20 2.89
CA SER A 218 5.94 -16.44 3.64
C SER A 218 4.43 -16.71 3.76
N PRO A 219 3.91 -17.80 3.16
CA PRO A 219 4.57 -18.70 2.20
C PRO A 219 4.92 -18.03 0.89
N GLY A 220 5.76 -18.63 0.06
CA GLY A 220 6.38 -18.04 -1.11
C GLY A 220 5.47 -17.87 -2.35
N TRP A 221 4.26 -17.33 -2.20
CA TRP A 221 3.41 -16.89 -3.32
C TRP A 221 3.66 -15.42 -3.69
N PRO A 222 3.23 -14.98 -4.88
CA PRO A 222 3.34 -13.60 -5.28
C PRO A 222 2.57 -12.66 -4.34
N MET A 223 3.17 -11.49 -4.06
CA MET A 223 2.49 -10.40 -3.38
C MET A 223 1.57 -9.68 -4.36
N MET A 224 0.33 -9.42 -3.96
CA MET A 224 -0.65 -8.70 -4.76
C MET A 224 -0.71 -7.21 -4.38
N MET A 225 -0.78 -6.35 -5.39
CA MET A 225 -0.94 -4.91 -5.21
C MET A 225 -1.99 -4.38 -6.19
N VAL A 226 -2.98 -3.66 -5.68
CA VAL A 226 -4.02 -3.01 -6.48
C VAL A 226 -4.16 -1.54 -6.06
N ASP A 227 -4.32 -0.64 -7.04
CA ASP A 227 -4.51 0.79 -6.81
C ASP A 227 -3.41 1.43 -5.94
N THR A 228 -2.15 1.17 -6.25
CA THR A 228 -1.01 1.69 -5.50
C THR A 228 -0.39 2.93 -6.14
N TYR A 229 0.06 3.88 -5.31
CA TYR A 229 0.69 5.12 -5.75
C TYR A 229 2.03 5.35 -5.07
N PHE A 230 3.05 5.70 -5.85
CA PHE A 230 4.41 5.98 -5.38
C PHE A 230 4.88 7.33 -5.92
N GLU A 231 5.35 8.23 -5.05
CA GLU A 231 5.87 9.52 -5.49
C GLU A 231 7.10 9.97 -4.69
N GLY A 232 8.16 10.31 -5.41
CA GLY A 232 9.31 10.98 -4.84
C GLY A 232 10.25 10.10 -4.01
N GLN A 233 10.27 8.79 -4.25
CA GLN A 233 11.28 7.92 -3.67
C GLN A 233 12.65 8.26 -4.24
N ARG A 234 13.69 8.24 -3.39
CA ARG A 234 15.03 8.65 -3.79
C ARG A 234 15.86 7.56 -4.49
N LYS A 235 15.40 6.28 -4.40
CA LYS A 235 16.03 5.12 -5.05
C LYS A 235 15.06 4.38 -5.94
N ALA A 236 14.08 3.72 -5.38
CA ALA A 236 13.07 2.99 -6.14
C ALA A 236 11.70 3.01 -5.46
N ALA A 237 10.62 2.88 -6.27
CA ALA A 237 9.29 2.68 -5.71
C ALA A 237 9.21 1.32 -5.01
N VAL A 238 9.67 0.24 -5.66
CA VAL A 238 9.73 -1.12 -5.10
C VAL A 238 11.14 -1.68 -5.26
N TYR A 239 11.71 -2.23 -4.18
CA TYR A 239 12.93 -3.03 -4.18
C TYR A 239 12.61 -4.45 -3.72
N SER A 240 12.76 -5.41 -4.63
CA SER A 240 12.33 -6.79 -4.45
C SER A 240 13.49 -7.76 -4.32
N LYS A 241 13.39 -8.68 -3.35
CA LYS A 241 14.34 -9.77 -3.11
C LYS A 241 13.60 -11.12 -3.24
N GLU A 242 13.38 -11.57 -4.47
CA GLU A 242 12.69 -12.83 -4.79
C GLU A 242 11.23 -12.90 -4.26
N VAL A 243 10.54 -11.76 -4.19
CA VAL A 243 9.16 -11.72 -3.68
C VAL A 243 8.18 -12.33 -4.66
N GLY A 244 8.30 -11.97 -5.93
CA GLY A 244 7.24 -12.14 -6.91
C GLY A 244 6.11 -11.13 -6.69
N PHE A 245 5.79 -10.33 -7.69
CA PHE A 245 4.72 -9.34 -7.60
C PHE A 245 3.69 -9.51 -8.72
N ALA A 246 2.42 -9.44 -8.35
CA ALA A 246 1.30 -9.24 -9.27
C ALA A 246 0.66 -7.88 -8.95
N ILE A 247 0.76 -6.96 -9.90
CA ILE A 247 0.44 -5.54 -9.68
C ILE A 247 -0.57 -5.08 -10.73
N VAL A 248 -1.67 -4.50 -10.29
CA VAL A 248 -2.67 -3.87 -11.14
C VAL A 248 -2.86 -2.41 -10.71
N ASN A 249 -2.88 -1.51 -11.68
CA ASN A 249 -3.16 -0.10 -11.46
C ASN A 249 -2.16 0.59 -10.52
N MET A 250 -0.86 0.45 -10.84
CA MET A 250 0.24 1.10 -10.11
C MET A 250 0.60 2.44 -10.78
N HIS A 251 0.55 3.52 -10.04
CA HIS A 251 1.06 4.81 -10.49
C HIS A 251 2.40 5.13 -9.81
N VAL A 252 3.47 5.29 -10.60
CA VAL A 252 4.80 5.71 -10.12
C VAL A 252 5.15 7.06 -10.67
N LYS A 253 5.63 7.97 -9.82
CA LYS A 253 5.94 9.33 -10.21
C LYS A 253 7.20 9.87 -9.53
N ASN A 254 8.05 10.55 -10.31
CA ASN A 254 9.23 11.26 -9.80
C ASN A 254 10.18 10.36 -8.98
N THR A 255 10.52 9.18 -9.48
CA THR A 255 11.44 8.23 -8.86
C THR A 255 12.56 7.83 -9.83
N PRO A 256 13.75 7.43 -9.35
CA PRO A 256 14.79 6.90 -10.24
C PRO A 256 14.36 5.58 -10.91
N VAL A 257 13.83 4.63 -10.14
CA VAL A 257 13.44 3.30 -10.63
C VAL A 257 12.03 2.97 -10.14
N ALA A 258 11.16 2.43 -11.02
CA ALA A 258 9.85 2.01 -10.60
C ALA A 258 9.90 0.65 -9.89
N PHE A 259 10.62 -0.33 -10.45
CA PHE A 259 10.79 -1.64 -9.84
C PHE A 259 12.24 -2.11 -9.97
N GLU A 260 12.89 -2.40 -8.85
CA GLU A 260 14.28 -2.85 -8.79
C GLU A 260 14.36 -4.26 -8.21
N MET A 261 14.88 -5.20 -8.97
CA MET A 261 15.24 -6.53 -8.50
C MET A 261 16.60 -6.47 -7.79
N ALA A 262 16.69 -7.08 -6.61
CA ALA A 262 17.90 -7.06 -5.81
C ALA A 262 19.07 -7.73 -6.53
N GLU A 263 20.25 -7.24 -6.26
CA GLU A 263 21.49 -7.72 -6.88
C GLU A 263 21.68 -9.24 -6.70
N ASN A 264 22.00 -9.92 -7.80
CA ASN A 264 22.22 -11.37 -7.88
C ASN A 264 20.98 -12.24 -7.56
N LEU A 265 19.79 -11.65 -7.55
CA LEU A 265 18.55 -12.39 -7.36
C LEU A 265 17.67 -12.35 -8.62
N ALA A 266 17.10 -13.51 -8.97
CA ALA A 266 16.05 -13.63 -9.96
C ALA A 266 14.69 -13.31 -9.32
N ASP A 267 13.76 -12.73 -10.09
CA ASP A 267 12.44 -12.39 -9.55
C ASP A 267 11.34 -12.49 -10.61
N ARG A 268 10.11 -12.46 -10.15
CA ARG A 268 8.91 -12.54 -10.98
C ARG A 268 8.09 -11.28 -10.79
N LEU A 269 7.75 -10.63 -11.91
CA LEU A 269 6.98 -9.40 -11.91
C LEU A 269 5.92 -9.44 -12.99
N HIS A 270 4.69 -9.22 -12.60
CA HIS A 270 3.59 -8.88 -13.49
C HIS A 270 3.05 -7.50 -13.14
N VAL A 271 2.97 -6.58 -14.11
CA VAL A 271 2.38 -5.24 -13.94
C VAL A 271 1.37 -5.01 -15.06
N GLU A 272 0.17 -4.64 -14.70
CA GLU A 272 -0.92 -4.39 -15.64
C GLU A 272 -1.59 -3.03 -15.39
N ASN A 273 -2.07 -2.39 -16.48
CA ASN A 273 -2.90 -1.16 -16.44
C ASN A 273 -2.30 -0.04 -15.60
N SER A 274 -1.01 0.25 -15.76
CA SER A 274 -0.24 1.10 -14.87
C SER A 274 0.29 2.36 -15.56
N LEU A 275 0.65 3.39 -14.77
CA LEU A 275 1.17 4.67 -15.26
C LEU A 275 2.49 5.03 -14.56
N TRP A 276 3.57 5.17 -15.35
CA TRP A 276 4.88 5.59 -14.87
C TRP A 276 5.27 6.95 -15.43
N GLU A 277 5.59 7.89 -14.56
CA GLU A 277 5.88 9.27 -14.92
C GLU A 277 7.19 9.77 -14.29
N ASN A 278 8.06 10.36 -15.10
CA ASN A 278 9.33 10.92 -14.65
C ASN A 278 10.15 9.88 -13.86
N VAL A 279 10.28 8.68 -14.41
CA VAL A 279 11.17 7.62 -13.89
C VAL A 279 12.50 7.76 -14.59
N SER A 280 13.51 8.30 -13.87
CA SER A 280 14.68 8.88 -14.51
C SER A 280 15.74 7.88 -14.96
N GLU A 281 15.82 6.70 -14.32
CA GLU A 281 16.85 5.69 -14.61
C GLU A 281 16.26 4.48 -15.35
N ALA A 282 15.30 3.78 -14.75
CA ALA A 282 14.67 2.61 -15.35
C ALA A 282 13.25 2.36 -14.84
N GLY A 283 12.36 1.92 -15.72
CA GLY A 283 11.07 1.35 -15.33
C GLY A 283 11.28 0.09 -14.49
N VAL A 284 11.99 -0.89 -15.04
CA VAL A 284 12.37 -2.11 -14.31
C VAL A 284 13.88 -2.32 -14.43
N ARG A 285 14.55 -2.61 -13.31
CA ARG A 285 15.94 -3.07 -13.29
C ARG A 285 15.97 -4.58 -13.00
N VAL A 286 16.41 -5.35 -13.99
CA VAL A 286 16.53 -6.81 -13.92
C VAL A 286 17.96 -7.16 -13.50
N SER A 287 18.10 -7.87 -12.38
CA SER A 287 19.42 -8.21 -11.84
C SER A 287 20.02 -9.47 -12.46
N VAL A 288 19.23 -10.54 -12.65
CA VAL A 288 19.70 -11.82 -13.19
C VAL A 288 18.99 -12.12 -14.51
N GLU A 289 19.78 -12.36 -15.55
CA GLU A 289 19.32 -12.62 -16.91
C GLU A 289 19.38 -14.11 -17.26
N GLY A 290 18.56 -14.55 -18.24
CA GLY A 290 18.59 -15.92 -18.76
C GLY A 290 18.21 -17.02 -17.75
N ASN A 291 17.70 -16.64 -16.60
CA ASN A 291 17.28 -17.56 -15.55
C ASN A 291 15.78 -17.82 -15.63
N THR A 292 15.36 -19.08 -15.52
CA THR A 292 13.97 -19.49 -15.59
C THR A 292 13.09 -18.93 -14.46
N PHE A 293 13.67 -18.42 -13.37
CA PHE A 293 12.97 -17.70 -12.32
C PHE A 293 12.82 -16.20 -12.61
N SER A 294 13.58 -15.63 -13.57
CA SER A 294 13.41 -14.25 -14.00
C SER A 294 12.26 -14.16 -14.99
N GLN A 295 11.09 -13.70 -14.51
CA GLN A 295 9.89 -13.53 -15.30
C GLN A 295 9.41 -12.08 -15.19
N LEU A 296 9.28 -11.40 -16.33
CA LEU A 296 8.81 -10.02 -16.37
C LEU A 296 7.67 -9.90 -17.39
N ASN A 297 6.53 -9.42 -16.93
CA ASN A 297 5.39 -9.13 -17.78
C ASN A 297 4.87 -7.72 -17.49
N LEU A 298 4.85 -6.87 -18.50
CA LEU A 298 4.23 -5.54 -18.46
C LEU A 298 3.14 -5.50 -19.51
N VAL A 299 1.91 -5.21 -19.11
CA VAL A 299 0.74 -5.17 -19.97
C VAL A 299 0.01 -3.83 -19.79
N ASN A 300 -0.23 -3.11 -20.88
CA ASN A 300 -0.90 -1.82 -20.83
C ASN A 300 -0.25 -0.83 -19.83
N VAL A 301 1.07 -0.69 -19.87
CA VAL A 301 1.80 0.27 -19.04
C VAL A 301 2.04 1.55 -19.81
N ASP A 302 1.46 2.64 -19.33
CA ASP A 302 1.64 3.97 -19.89
C ASP A 302 2.88 4.65 -19.29
N CYS A 303 3.73 5.23 -20.13
CA CYS A 303 4.99 5.83 -19.74
C CYS A 303 5.12 7.29 -20.22
N ARG A 304 5.47 8.20 -19.30
CA ARG A 304 5.82 9.59 -19.59
C ARG A 304 7.18 9.94 -19.00
N ASN A 305 8.15 10.36 -19.84
CA ASN A 305 9.52 10.63 -19.38
C ASN A 305 10.14 9.41 -18.67
N VAL A 306 10.05 8.24 -19.26
CA VAL A 306 10.72 7.00 -18.83
C VAL A 306 11.67 6.60 -19.96
N PRO A 307 12.93 7.05 -19.96
CA PRO A 307 13.84 6.84 -21.09
C PRO A 307 14.25 5.39 -21.26
N VAL A 308 14.36 4.64 -20.19
CA VAL A 308 14.69 3.21 -20.17
C VAL A 308 13.52 2.47 -19.56
N LEU A 309 12.88 1.58 -20.35
CA LEU A 309 11.81 0.73 -19.83
C LEU A 309 12.36 -0.41 -18.98
N VAL A 310 13.37 -1.13 -19.52
CA VAL A 310 14.02 -2.23 -18.81
C VAL A 310 15.55 -2.06 -18.91
N ASP A 311 16.23 -2.15 -17.78
CA ASP A 311 17.69 -2.11 -17.63
C ASP A 311 18.18 -3.49 -17.16
N TYR A 312 18.96 -4.16 -17.98
CA TYR A 312 19.52 -5.46 -17.68
C TYR A 312 20.92 -5.31 -17.08
N ALA A 313 21.04 -5.51 -15.78
CA ALA A 313 22.23 -5.17 -15.02
C ALA A 313 23.49 -5.99 -15.40
N GLN A 314 23.32 -7.26 -15.79
CA GLN A 314 24.45 -8.15 -16.13
C GLN A 314 25.01 -7.86 -17.52
N SER A 315 24.17 -7.76 -18.54
CA SER A 315 24.58 -7.52 -19.92
C SER A 315 24.77 -6.05 -20.28
N GLY A 316 24.20 -5.14 -19.47
CA GLY A 316 24.11 -3.73 -19.81
C GLY A 316 23.13 -3.41 -20.94
N LYS A 317 22.38 -4.42 -21.44
CA LYS A 317 21.32 -4.22 -22.42
C LYS A 317 20.24 -3.31 -21.85
N LYS A 318 19.68 -2.45 -22.70
CA LYS A 318 18.56 -1.58 -22.31
C LYS A 318 17.43 -1.66 -23.33
N VAL A 319 16.21 -1.80 -22.85
CA VAL A 319 15.03 -1.56 -23.65
C VAL A 319 14.63 -0.10 -23.45
N VAL A 320 14.76 0.69 -24.50
CA VAL A 320 14.51 2.14 -24.43
C VAL A 320 13.08 2.48 -24.84
N GLY A 321 12.52 3.51 -24.22
CA GLY A 321 11.25 4.09 -24.64
C GLY A 321 11.33 4.68 -26.04
N LYS A 322 10.33 4.47 -26.88
CA LYS A 322 10.30 4.94 -28.27
C LYS A 322 9.98 6.43 -28.43
N ALA A 323 9.49 7.08 -27.39
CA ALA A 323 9.12 8.49 -27.37
C ALA A 323 9.05 9.04 -25.94
N LYS A 324 8.81 10.35 -25.79
CA LYS A 324 8.56 10.99 -24.50
C LYS A 324 7.32 10.42 -23.78
N MET A 325 6.29 10.06 -24.56
CA MET A 325 5.09 9.36 -24.11
C MET A 325 4.90 8.13 -24.99
N TYR A 326 4.75 6.98 -24.35
CA TYR A 326 4.53 5.73 -25.04
C TYR A 326 3.71 4.77 -24.16
N ARG A 327 3.09 3.81 -24.81
CA ARG A 327 2.39 2.69 -24.18
C ARG A 327 3.15 1.39 -24.46
N VAL A 328 3.39 0.66 -23.40
CA VAL A 328 3.82 -0.74 -23.47
C VAL A 328 2.54 -1.56 -23.56
N LYS A 329 2.20 -2.06 -24.75
CA LYS A 329 1.06 -2.98 -24.92
C LYS A 329 1.37 -4.31 -24.27
N GLU A 330 2.56 -4.81 -24.59
CA GLU A 330 3.11 -6.02 -24.01
C GLU A 330 4.63 -5.94 -23.95
N PHE A 331 5.19 -6.28 -22.80
CA PHE A 331 6.58 -6.63 -22.65
C PHE A 331 6.67 -7.90 -21.82
N THR A 332 7.20 -8.96 -22.41
CA THR A 332 7.40 -10.25 -21.74
C THR A 332 8.86 -10.65 -21.86
N TYR A 333 9.48 -11.00 -20.73
CA TYR A 333 10.83 -11.57 -20.66
C TYR A 333 10.80 -12.78 -19.74
N GLY A 334 11.08 -13.97 -20.30
CA GLY A 334 11.07 -15.22 -19.54
C GLY A 334 10.58 -16.40 -20.34
N LEU A 335 10.05 -17.42 -19.65
CA LEU A 335 9.48 -18.61 -20.28
C LEU A 335 8.12 -18.30 -20.89
N VAL A 336 7.95 -18.61 -22.18
CA VAL A 336 6.71 -18.43 -22.93
C VAL A 336 6.28 -19.75 -23.55
N TYR A 337 5.00 -20.06 -23.44
CA TYR A 337 4.33 -21.15 -24.16
C TYR A 337 3.52 -20.55 -25.30
N GLN A 338 3.56 -21.12 -26.48
CA GLN A 338 2.67 -20.74 -27.59
C GLN A 338 1.36 -21.51 -27.52
N ASP A 339 1.42 -22.74 -27.10
CA ASP A 339 0.28 -23.60 -26.81
C ASP A 339 0.57 -24.39 -25.53
N LEU A 340 -0.46 -24.82 -24.79
CA LEU A 340 -0.32 -25.60 -23.57
C LEU A 340 0.40 -26.94 -23.74
N ASN A 341 0.41 -27.47 -24.97
CA ASN A 341 1.09 -28.72 -25.30
C ASN A 341 2.53 -28.52 -25.78
N ASP A 342 2.95 -27.28 -25.98
CA ASP A 342 4.31 -26.97 -26.43
C ASP A 342 5.32 -26.97 -25.30
N ALA A 343 6.59 -27.18 -25.64
CA ALA A 343 7.68 -26.89 -24.71
C ALA A 343 7.83 -25.38 -24.55
N SER A 344 8.04 -24.92 -23.30
CA SER A 344 8.36 -23.52 -23.05
C SER A 344 9.66 -23.11 -23.73
N SER A 345 9.73 -21.89 -24.20
CA SER A 345 10.97 -21.29 -24.71
C SER A 345 11.21 -19.94 -24.03
N PHE A 346 12.49 -19.65 -23.74
CA PHE A 346 12.87 -18.36 -23.18
C PHE A 346 12.81 -17.30 -24.27
N ARG A 347 12.00 -16.24 -24.07
CA ARG A 347 11.76 -15.20 -25.08
C ARG A 347 11.74 -13.81 -24.47
N GLU A 348 11.96 -12.81 -25.34
CA GLU A 348 11.63 -11.42 -25.09
C GLU A 348 10.61 -11.00 -26.17
N ILE A 349 9.44 -10.55 -25.73
CA ILE A 349 8.39 -9.96 -26.57
C ILE A 349 8.34 -8.47 -26.19
N CYS A 350 8.30 -7.56 -27.17
CA CYS A 350 8.35 -6.13 -26.90
C CYS A 350 7.46 -5.37 -27.89
N GLU A 351 6.26 -5.02 -27.46
CA GLU A 351 5.30 -4.21 -28.21
C GLU A 351 5.13 -2.85 -27.53
N ILE A 352 5.86 -1.86 -28.05
CA ILE A 352 5.84 -0.47 -27.53
C ILE A 352 5.40 0.46 -28.68
N GLU A 353 4.43 1.33 -28.43
CA GLU A 353 3.97 2.34 -29.35
C GLU A 353 4.05 3.75 -28.78
N PRO A 354 4.53 4.75 -29.54
CA PRO A 354 4.40 6.16 -29.18
C PRO A 354 2.93 6.57 -29.11
N VAL A 355 2.56 7.40 -28.14
CA VAL A 355 1.22 7.95 -27.98
C VAL A 355 1.23 9.47 -27.86
N ALA A 356 0.18 10.13 -28.35
CA ALA A 356 0.08 11.59 -28.29
C ALA A 356 -0.41 12.07 -26.92
N LYS A 357 -1.12 11.25 -26.18
CA LYS A 357 -1.72 11.60 -24.88
C LYS A 357 -1.78 10.38 -23.97
N LEU A 358 -1.50 10.60 -22.68
CA LEU A 358 -1.68 9.62 -21.61
C LEU A 358 -2.71 10.12 -20.60
N PRO A 359 -3.33 9.27 -19.80
CA PRO A 359 -4.12 9.70 -18.66
C PRO A 359 -3.27 10.52 -17.68
N VAL A 360 -3.88 11.46 -16.99
CA VAL A 360 -3.21 12.23 -15.92
C VAL A 360 -3.16 11.42 -14.62
N THR A 361 -4.22 10.68 -14.38
CA THR A 361 -4.36 9.76 -13.24
C THR A 361 -5.05 8.50 -13.73
N LEU A 362 -4.77 7.40 -13.07
CA LEU A 362 -5.51 6.15 -13.29
C LEU A 362 -6.84 6.20 -12.54
N GLY A 363 -7.87 5.60 -13.11
CA GLY A 363 -9.10 5.29 -12.39
C GLY A 363 -8.83 4.24 -11.30
N LYS A 364 -9.76 4.09 -10.36
CA LYS A 364 -9.70 3.00 -9.39
C LYS A 364 -10.06 1.68 -10.04
N ASP A 365 -9.29 0.63 -9.75
CA ASP A 365 -9.59 -0.75 -10.15
C ASP A 365 -10.45 -1.47 -9.10
N LEU A 366 -10.27 -1.09 -7.83
CA LEU A 366 -11.12 -1.59 -6.74
C LEU A 366 -12.58 -1.15 -6.94
N PRO A 367 -13.53 -2.09 -6.87
CA PRO A 367 -14.95 -1.76 -7.01
C PRO A 367 -15.41 -0.87 -5.87
N VAL A 368 -16.22 0.12 -6.22
CA VAL A 368 -16.92 0.93 -5.21
C VAL A 368 -18.11 0.10 -4.69
N LEU A 369 -18.07 -0.23 -3.42
CA LEU A 369 -19.19 -0.92 -2.78
C LEU A 369 -20.44 -0.04 -2.79
N PRO A 370 -21.65 -0.64 -2.93
CA PRO A 370 -22.89 0.09 -2.77
C PRO A 370 -22.97 0.78 -1.40
N ALA A 371 -23.68 1.89 -1.33
CA ALA A 371 -23.87 2.60 -0.07
C ALA A 371 -24.48 1.67 1.00
N VAL A 372 -23.99 1.76 2.23
CA VAL A 372 -24.38 0.85 3.33
C VAL A 372 -25.91 0.80 3.54
N GLU A 373 -26.58 1.93 3.28
CA GLU A 373 -28.03 2.06 3.38
C GLU A 373 -28.79 1.17 2.37
N THR A 374 -28.08 0.69 1.35
CA THR A 374 -28.65 -0.24 0.35
C THR A 374 -28.42 -1.71 0.69
N TRP A 375 -27.65 -1.98 1.74
CA TRP A 375 -27.34 -3.35 2.14
C TRP A 375 -28.53 -3.98 2.85
N VAL A 376 -28.71 -5.27 2.64
CA VAL A 376 -29.76 -6.04 3.34
C VAL A 376 -29.18 -6.57 4.65
N ASN A 377 -29.76 -6.15 5.76
CA ASN A 377 -29.44 -6.74 7.05
C ASN A 377 -30.21 -8.06 7.19
N ILE A 378 -29.47 -9.17 7.21
CA ILE A 378 -30.11 -10.51 7.30
C ILE A 378 -30.85 -10.72 8.60
N ARG A 379 -30.59 -9.98 9.67
CA ARG A 379 -31.38 -10.01 10.91
C ARG A 379 -32.80 -9.51 10.71
N ASP A 380 -33.01 -8.55 9.78
CA ASP A 380 -34.37 -8.10 9.41
C ASP A 380 -35.18 -9.17 8.68
N LEU A 381 -34.49 -10.21 8.19
CA LEU A 381 -35.05 -11.40 7.54
C LEU A 381 -35.15 -12.60 8.49
N GLY A 382 -34.90 -12.42 9.78
CA GLY A 382 -35.05 -13.42 10.82
C GLY A 382 -33.77 -14.12 11.29
N ALA A 383 -32.61 -13.81 10.73
CA ALA A 383 -31.35 -14.38 11.22
C ALA A 383 -31.09 -13.97 12.68
N LYS A 384 -30.59 -14.90 13.49
CA LYS A 384 -30.22 -14.66 14.89
C LYS A 384 -28.71 -14.32 14.99
N GLY A 385 -27.86 -15.01 14.27
CA GLY A 385 -26.41 -14.83 14.31
C GLY A 385 -25.82 -15.11 15.70
N ASP A 386 -26.39 -16.08 16.41
CA ASP A 386 -26.02 -16.48 17.78
C ASP A 386 -25.05 -17.69 17.79
N GLY A 387 -24.76 -18.26 16.62
CA GLY A 387 -23.91 -19.46 16.48
C GLY A 387 -24.62 -20.77 16.82
N GLU A 388 -25.90 -20.75 17.18
CA GLU A 388 -26.74 -21.92 17.57
C GLU A 388 -27.93 -22.09 16.66
N THR A 389 -28.60 -20.98 16.29
CA THR A 389 -29.79 -20.98 15.44
C THR A 389 -29.41 -21.23 13.98
N GLU A 390 -30.19 -22.06 13.28
CA GLU A 390 -30.05 -22.27 11.85
C GLU A 390 -30.57 -21.05 11.06
N ASP A 391 -29.69 -20.30 10.46
CA ASP A 391 -29.99 -19.05 9.75
C ASP A 391 -30.03 -19.19 8.21
N ALA A 392 -29.94 -20.42 7.67
CA ALA A 392 -29.86 -20.66 6.22
C ALA A 392 -31.05 -20.10 5.42
N GLU A 393 -32.28 -20.14 5.99
CA GLU A 393 -33.48 -19.58 5.34
C GLU A 393 -33.39 -18.06 5.18
N ALA A 394 -32.93 -17.34 6.21
CA ALA A 394 -32.75 -15.90 6.18
C ALA A 394 -31.66 -15.49 5.19
N VAL A 395 -30.53 -16.22 5.16
CA VAL A 395 -29.47 -16.02 4.18
C VAL A 395 -29.96 -16.31 2.76
N GLY A 396 -30.67 -17.41 2.53
CA GLY A 396 -31.26 -17.75 1.24
C GLY A 396 -32.22 -16.69 0.73
N THR A 397 -33.05 -16.15 1.63
CA THR A 397 -33.96 -15.03 1.32
C THR A 397 -33.20 -13.77 0.92
N ALA A 398 -32.12 -13.41 1.64
CA ALA A 398 -31.29 -12.25 1.32
C ALA A 398 -30.66 -12.38 -0.06
N VAL A 399 -30.12 -13.54 -0.39
CA VAL A 399 -29.45 -13.80 -1.69
C VAL A 399 -30.44 -13.80 -2.86
N SER A 400 -31.67 -14.25 -2.65
CA SER A 400 -32.72 -14.27 -3.67
C SER A 400 -33.56 -12.98 -3.74
N TRP A 401 -33.16 -11.93 -3.00
CA TRP A 401 -33.93 -10.69 -2.88
C TRP A 401 -34.06 -9.93 -4.20
N PRO A 402 -35.29 -9.67 -4.73
CA PRO A 402 -35.48 -9.17 -6.09
C PRO A 402 -34.95 -7.75 -6.37
N LYS A 403 -34.58 -6.98 -5.36
CA LYS A 403 -34.09 -5.60 -5.52
C LYS A 403 -32.70 -5.50 -6.15
N TYR A 404 -31.96 -6.59 -6.23
CA TYR A 404 -30.63 -6.61 -6.89
C TYR A 404 -30.66 -7.02 -8.36
N SER A 405 -31.83 -7.35 -8.92
CA SER A 405 -31.99 -7.72 -10.34
C SER A 405 -32.07 -6.52 -11.31
N SER A 406 -31.99 -5.28 -10.80
CA SER A 406 -32.09 -4.07 -11.62
C SER A 406 -30.88 -3.13 -11.48
N VAL A 407 -29.67 -3.66 -11.65
CA VAL A 407 -28.56 -2.80 -12.10
C VAL A 407 -28.79 -2.61 -13.60
N PRO A 408 -29.02 -1.39 -14.12
CA PRO A 408 -29.05 -1.16 -15.53
C PRO A 408 -27.67 -1.58 -16.10
N GLN A 409 -27.67 -2.52 -17.02
CA GLN A 409 -26.50 -2.74 -17.85
C GLN A 409 -26.33 -1.46 -18.66
N GLY A 410 -25.44 -0.56 -18.17
CA GLY A 410 -25.05 0.63 -18.90
C GLY A 410 -24.45 0.23 -20.22
N GLY A 411 -25.04 0.70 -21.31
CA GLY A 411 -24.52 0.61 -22.65
C GLY A 411 -23.27 1.46 -22.87
#